data_a6e9e851309e3e3fd8c81e4c04399784
#
_entry.id   a6e9e851309e3e3fd8c81e4c04399784
#
_cell.length_a   1.000
_cell.length_b   1.000
_cell.length_c   1.000
_cell.angle_alpha   90.00
_cell.angle_beta   90.00
_cell.angle_gamma   90.00
#
_symmetry.space_group_name_H-M   'P 1'
#
loop_
_entity.id
_entity.type
_entity.pdbx_description
1 polymer ?
#
loop_
_entity_poly.entity_id
_entity_poly.type
_entity_poly.pdbx_seq_one_letter_code
_entity_poly.pdbx_strand_id
1 'polypeptide(L)'
;MNVQEATTRRLPDLKERHLPENCRETINTILKETYGYEQFRNLEIYDDLSKGKEKLCISQGQLIENVILEAEKAWKSETQVDNILLTAPTGSGKSLLFQLPAIYLGKEYNLLTIVVSPLKALIVDQVESLQELGYMRVAYASSDLSPEQKMEVYRQVREGEIDLFYLSPELLLSYDIKHFVGERRIGLVVVDEAHTVTTWGKEFRVDYWFLGRYLTALKQTLGYNFPLFALTATAVWNPKGGNDMIFETIRSLQMEPCVLYVGTVKRRNIGFDIRQMEMEDGETYDKAKPVSYT
;
A
#
# COMPACT_ATOMS: atom_id res chain seq x y z
N MET A 1 -18.70 2.37 41.27
CA MET A 1 -17.36 2.36 40.64
C MET A 1 -17.56 2.90 39.23
N ASN A 2 -17.14 4.15 39.02
CA ASN A 2 -17.27 4.86 37.75
C ASN A 2 -16.24 4.32 36.75
N VAL A 3 -16.74 3.67 35.69
CA VAL A 3 -15.94 3.34 34.49
C VAL A 3 -16.09 4.51 33.53
N GLN A 4 -15.40 5.59 33.78
CA GLN A 4 -15.17 6.70 32.85
C GLN A 4 -13.67 7.00 32.81
N GLU A 5 -12.86 6.03 32.42
CA GLU A 5 -11.60 6.33 31.77
C GLU A 5 -11.85 6.33 30.26
N ALA A 6 -12.27 7.48 29.76
CA ALA A 6 -12.12 7.81 28.37
C ALA A 6 -10.61 7.77 28.09
N THR A 7 -10.16 6.64 27.57
CA THR A 7 -8.81 6.51 27.00
C THR A 7 -8.71 7.57 25.91
N THR A 8 -8.11 8.69 26.22
CA THR A 8 -7.70 9.71 25.24
C THR A 8 -6.84 8.95 24.24
N ARG A 9 -7.40 8.63 23.07
CA ARG A 9 -6.66 7.97 22.00
C ARG A 9 -5.51 8.90 21.62
N ARG A 10 -4.28 8.51 22.00
CA ARG A 10 -3.08 9.24 21.60
C ARG A 10 -3.04 9.28 20.07
N LEU A 11 -2.88 10.47 19.51
CA LEU A 11 -2.68 10.64 18.08
C LEU A 11 -1.38 9.93 17.66
N PRO A 12 -1.33 9.30 16.47
CA PRO A 12 -0.11 8.73 15.93
C PRO A 12 1.00 9.78 15.81
N ASP A 13 2.25 9.36 15.93
CA ASP A 13 3.41 10.21 15.66
C ASP A 13 3.53 10.45 14.15
N LEU A 14 2.91 11.56 13.70
CA LEU A 14 2.94 11.99 12.30
C LEU A 14 4.13 12.94 12.09
N LYS A 15 4.88 12.67 11.03
CA LYS A 15 6.01 13.51 10.60
C LYS A 15 5.57 14.52 9.56
N GLU A 16 6.25 15.66 9.53
CA GLU A 16 6.09 16.62 8.46
C GLU A 16 6.52 16.02 7.12
N ARG A 17 5.83 16.44 6.07
CA ARG A 17 6.15 16.03 4.70
C ARG A 17 7.33 16.84 4.19
N HIS A 18 8.43 16.17 3.88
CA HIS A 18 9.55 16.75 3.17
C HIS A 18 9.54 16.21 1.73
N LEU A 19 8.77 16.89 0.87
CA LEU A 19 8.68 16.52 -0.53
C LEU A 19 9.96 16.95 -1.27
N PRO A 20 10.64 16.03 -1.96
CA PRO A 20 11.71 16.37 -2.87
C PRO A 20 11.21 17.35 -3.94
N GLU A 21 12.06 18.28 -4.38
CA GLU A 21 11.68 19.20 -5.46
C GLU A 21 11.42 18.45 -6.77
N ASN A 22 12.27 17.48 -7.07
CA ASN A 22 12.22 16.71 -8.30
C ASN A 22 12.44 15.21 -8.02
N CYS A 23 11.98 14.37 -8.93
CA CYS A 23 12.36 12.97 -8.99
C CYS A 23 13.73 12.86 -9.68
N ARG A 24 14.55 11.90 -9.23
CA ARG A 24 15.87 11.62 -9.85
C ARG A 24 15.71 11.13 -11.29
N GLU A 25 16.69 11.46 -12.13
CA GLU A 25 16.66 11.15 -13.57
C GLU A 25 16.53 9.65 -13.86
N THR A 26 17.16 8.82 -13.04
CA THR A 26 17.07 7.36 -13.19
C THR A 26 15.61 6.85 -13.12
N ILE A 27 14.78 7.46 -12.29
CA ILE A 27 13.36 7.07 -12.17
C ILE A 27 12.57 7.53 -13.40
N ASN A 28 12.87 8.71 -13.96
CA ASN A 28 12.27 9.15 -15.23
C ASN A 28 12.63 8.18 -16.36
N THR A 29 13.87 7.71 -16.39
CA THR A 29 14.34 6.71 -17.35
C THR A 29 13.58 5.39 -17.19
N ILE A 30 13.46 4.87 -15.98
CA ILE A 30 12.69 3.63 -15.70
C ILE A 30 11.21 3.80 -16.10
N LEU A 31 10.59 4.95 -15.78
CA LEU A 31 9.22 5.26 -16.17
C LEU A 31 9.04 5.14 -17.69
N LYS A 32 9.94 5.75 -18.45
CA LYS A 32 9.90 5.73 -19.91
C LYS A 32 10.17 4.34 -20.49
N GLU A 33 11.22 3.68 -20.03
CA GLU A 33 11.64 2.38 -20.56
C GLU A 33 10.66 1.27 -20.23
N THR A 34 10.09 1.26 -19.00
CA THR A 34 9.20 0.18 -18.55
C THR A 34 7.75 0.44 -18.93
N TYR A 35 7.25 1.68 -18.76
CA TYR A 35 5.83 1.99 -18.91
C TYR A 35 5.50 2.80 -20.17
N GLY A 36 6.49 3.33 -20.87
CA GLY A 36 6.31 4.20 -22.03
C GLY A 36 5.73 5.58 -21.69
N TYR A 37 5.77 5.99 -20.42
CA TYR A 37 5.26 7.29 -19.98
C TYR A 37 6.38 8.33 -19.97
N GLU A 38 6.09 9.52 -20.52
CA GLU A 38 7.04 10.64 -20.55
C GLU A 38 6.98 11.51 -19.28
N GLN A 39 5.88 11.46 -18.53
CA GLN A 39 5.65 12.35 -17.39
C GLN A 39 4.82 11.65 -16.29
N PHE A 40 5.08 12.05 -15.06
CA PHE A 40 4.29 11.68 -13.92
C PHE A 40 2.96 12.43 -13.87
N ARG A 41 1.92 11.77 -13.38
CA ARG A 41 0.66 12.42 -13.05
C ARG A 41 0.76 13.15 -11.72
N ASN A 42 -0.13 14.11 -11.51
CA ASN A 42 -0.27 14.80 -10.25
C ASN A 42 -1.36 14.15 -9.38
N LEU A 43 -1.14 14.18 -8.08
CA LEU A 43 -2.06 13.75 -7.04
C LEU A 43 -2.52 14.97 -6.24
N GLU A 44 -3.83 15.12 -6.03
CA GLU A 44 -4.36 16.12 -5.10
C GLU A 44 -4.39 15.52 -3.69
N ILE A 45 -3.66 16.11 -2.78
CA ILE A 45 -3.65 15.74 -1.36
C ILE A 45 -4.07 16.92 -0.49
N TYR A 46 -4.59 16.65 0.69
CA TYR A 46 -4.85 17.71 1.68
C TYR A 46 -3.53 18.23 2.23
N ASP A 47 -3.41 19.56 2.31
CA ASP A 47 -2.24 20.22 2.89
C ASP A 47 -2.20 20.00 4.40
N ASP A 48 -3.25 20.42 5.08
CA ASP A 48 -3.43 20.23 6.51
C ASP A 48 -4.77 19.54 6.77
N LEU A 49 -4.70 18.31 7.26
CA LEU A 49 -5.89 17.50 7.57
C LEU A 49 -6.77 18.12 8.65
N SER A 50 -6.20 18.91 9.57
CA SER A 50 -6.94 19.58 10.64
C SER A 50 -7.79 20.74 10.12
N LYS A 51 -7.33 21.40 9.07
CA LYS A 51 -8.02 22.51 8.42
C LYS A 51 -8.93 22.08 7.27
N GLY A 52 -8.67 20.92 6.68
CA GLY A 52 -9.59 20.14 5.85
C GLY A 52 -10.01 20.71 4.50
N LYS A 53 -9.49 21.88 4.06
CA LYS A 53 -9.94 22.52 2.82
C LYS A 53 -8.85 22.78 1.79
N GLU A 54 -7.65 23.07 2.23
CA GLU A 54 -6.53 23.38 1.34
C GLU A 54 -5.92 22.10 0.79
N LYS A 55 -5.63 22.10 -0.50
CA LYS A 55 -5.06 20.98 -1.21
C LYS A 55 -3.76 21.38 -1.86
N LEU A 56 -2.82 20.48 -1.81
CA LEU A 56 -1.59 20.54 -2.56
C LEU A 56 -1.67 19.59 -3.76
N CYS A 57 -1.03 20.01 -4.83
CA CYS A 57 -0.83 19.17 -6.00
C CYS A 57 0.61 18.66 -5.96
N ILE A 58 0.79 17.37 -5.77
CA ILE A 58 2.10 16.72 -5.75
C ILE A 58 2.26 15.81 -6.95
N SER A 59 3.46 15.76 -7.52
CA SER A 59 3.78 14.79 -8.56
C SER A 59 3.92 13.38 -7.99
N GLN A 60 3.48 12.37 -8.74
CA GLN A 60 3.81 10.97 -8.42
C GLN A 60 5.32 10.78 -8.27
N GLY A 61 6.14 11.46 -9.09
CA GLY A 61 7.59 11.42 -9.01
C GLY A 61 8.15 11.89 -7.67
N GLN A 62 7.60 12.95 -7.09
CA GLN A 62 7.99 13.43 -5.76
C GLN A 62 7.68 12.41 -4.67
N LEU A 63 6.53 11.74 -4.75
CA LEU A 63 6.18 10.70 -3.79
C LEU A 63 7.06 9.45 -3.95
N ILE A 64 7.32 9.03 -5.19
CA ILE A 64 8.24 7.94 -5.52
C ILE A 64 9.63 8.22 -4.95
N GLU A 65 10.15 9.43 -5.17
CA GLU A 65 11.44 9.84 -4.63
C GLU A 65 11.48 9.77 -3.11
N ASN A 66 10.40 10.19 -2.43
CA ASN A 66 10.30 10.11 -0.97
C ASN A 66 10.33 8.65 -0.48
N VAL A 67 9.61 7.74 -1.16
CA VAL A 67 9.65 6.30 -0.83
C VAL A 67 11.07 5.74 -0.98
N ILE A 68 11.77 6.13 -2.04
CA ILE A 68 13.15 5.69 -2.29
C ILE A 68 14.09 6.23 -1.21
N LEU A 69 13.97 7.51 -0.87
CA LEU A 69 14.80 8.13 0.17
C LEU A 69 14.66 7.42 1.52
N GLU A 70 13.45 7.04 1.93
CA GLU A 70 13.25 6.30 3.17
C GLU A 70 13.86 4.87 3.10
N ALA A 71 13.78 4.21 1.95
CA ALA A 71 14.43 2.91 1.75
C ALA A 71 15.97 3.03 1.75
N GLU A 72 16.52 4.08 1.16
CA GLU A 72 17.96 4.37 1.18
C GLU A 72 18.48 4.70 2.58
N LYS A 73 17.73 5.46 3.39
CA LYS A 73 18.05 5.69 4.80
C LYS A 73 18.12 4.38 5.56
N ALA A 74 17.14 3.50 5.38
CA ALA A 74 17.14 2.19 6.01
C ALA A 74 18.33 1.32 5.54
N TRP A 75 18.65 1.35 4.25
CA TRP A 75 19.81 0.66 3.70
C TRP A 75 21.13 1.14 4.29
N LYS A 76 21.30 2.46 4.47
CA LYS A 76 22.45 3.09 5.10
C LYS A 76 22.48 2.93 6.62
N SER A 77 21.48 2.26 7.21
CA SER A 77 21.33 2.08 8.65
C SER A 77 21.19 3.39 9.43
N GLU A 78 20.55 4.39 8.82
CA GLU A 78 20.19 5.63 9.50
C GLU A 78 19.16 5.35 10.61
N THR A 79 19.23 6.09 11.68
CA THR A 79 18.39 5.85 12.87
C THR A 79 16.94 6.27 12.67
N GLN A 80 16.70 7.20 11.76
CA GLN A 80 15.37 7.75 11.49
C GLN A 80 14.90 7.36 10.10
N VAL A 81 14.01 6.38 10.05
CA VAL A 81 13.33 5.91 8.83
C VAL A 81 11.83 6.06 9.05
N ASP A 82 11.19 6.83 8.19
CA ASP A 82 9.76 7.09 8.28
C ASP A 82 8.98 6.10 7.41
N ASN A 83 7.82 5.66 7.92
CA ASN A 83 6.86 4.92 7.13
C ASN A 83 5.95 5.90 6.38
N ILE A 84 5.32 5.45 5.31
CA ILE A 84 4.49 6.31 4.46
C ILE A 84 3.11 5.69 4.31
N LEU A 85 2.05 6.50 4.51
CA LEU A 85 0.68 6.11 4.19
C LEU A 85 0.09 7.06 3.16
N LEU A 86 -0.42 6.49 2.07
CA LEU A 86 -1.09 7.22 1.00
C LEU A 86 -2.55 6.79 0.88
N THR A 87 -3.44 7.78 0.85
CA THR A 87 -4.80 7.55 0.34
C THR A 87 -4.96 8.23 -1.01
N ALA A 88 -5.38 7.47 -2.03
CA ALA A 88 -5.59 8.01 -3.36
C ALA A 88 -6.69 7.22 -4.09
N PRO A 89 -7.50 7.86 -4.95
CA PRO A 89 -8.63 7.19 -5.59
C PRO A 89 -8.18 6.04 -6.50
N THR A 90 -9.10 5.11 -6.79
CA THR A 90 -8.87 4.08 -7.81
C THR A 90 -8.58 4.74 -9.15
N GLY A 91 -7.63 4.22 -9.92
CA GLY A 91 -7.22 4.78 -11.21
C GLY A 91 -6.22 5.93 -11.11
N SER A 92 -5.77 6.31 -9.91
CA SER A 92 -4.72 7.33 -9.73
C SER A 92 -3.30 6.84 -10.01
N GLY A 93 -3.13 5.57 -10.41
CA GLY A 93 -1.82 4.98 -10.67
C GLY A 93 -1.05 4.60 -9.40
N LYS A 94 -1.75 4.15 -8.35
CA LYS A 94 -1.13 3.72 -7.07
C LYS A 94 -0.04 2.66 -7.25
N SER A 95 -0.25 1.69 -8.16
CA SER A 95 0.73 0.62 -8.39
C SER A 95 2.08 1.15 -8.85
N LEU A 96 2.09 2.18 -9.70
CA LEU A 96 3.31 2.82 -10.17
C LEU A 96 4.16 3.39 -9.01
N LEU A 97 3.51 3.87 -7.95
CA LEU A 97 4.16 4.53 -6.81
C LEU A 97 5.04 3.59 -5.98
N PHE A 98 4.85 2.30 -6.06
CA PHE A 98 5.71 1.31 -5.41
C PHE A 98 6.46 0.42 -6.40
N GLN A 99 5.95 0.23 -7.61
CA GLN A 99 6.64 -0.56 -8.64
C GLN A 99 7.93 0.11 -9.12
N LEU A 100 7.91 1.43 -9.36
CA LEU A 100 9.12 2.18 -9.75
C LEU A 100 10.19 2.18 -8.64
N PRO A 101 9.87 2.49 -7.36
CA PRO A 101 10.83 2.30 -6.28
C PRO A 101 11.40 0.87 -6.22
N ALA A 102 10.56 -0.15 -6.38
CA ALA A 102 10.99 -1.55 -6.34
C ALA A 102 12.01 -1.88 -7.45
N ILE A 103 11.72 -1.45 -8.68
CA ILE A 103 12.62 -1.62 -9.83
C ILE A 103 13.96 -0.91 -9.57
N TYR A 104 13.91 0.32 -9.08
CA TYR A 104 15.11 1.09 -8.77
C TYR A 104 15.94 0.44 -7.66
N LEU A 105 15.31 0.11 -6.53
CA LEU A 105 15.98 -0.50 -5.38
C LEU A 105 16.58 -1.87 -5.72
N GLY A 106 15.90 -2.64 -6.56
CA GLY A 106 16.41 -3.90 -7.06
C GLY A 106 17.64 -3.73 -7.96
N LYS A 107 17.60 -2.79 -8.90
CA LYS A 107 18.70 -2.51 -9.83
C LYS A 107 19.94 -1.93 -9.13
N GLU A 108 19.75 -0.95 -8.26
CA GLU A 108 20.85 -0.20 -7.65
C GLU A 108 21.46 -0.91 -6.43
N TYR A 109 20.64 -1.58 -5.63
CA TYR A 109 21.07 -2.11 -4.33
C TYR A 109 20.85 -3.61 -4.16
N ASN A 110 20.28 -4.29 -5.15
CA ASN A 110 19.82 -5.67 -5.06
C ASN A 110 18.86 -5.90 -3.87
N LEU A 111 18.06 -4.88 -3.52
CA LEU A 111 17.07 -4.96 -2.46
C LEU A 111 15.78 -5.59 -2.97
N LEU A 112 15.12 -6.34 -2.10
CA LEU A 112 13.82 -6.93 -2.37
C LEU A 112 12.71 -5.99 -1.90
N THR A 113 11.71 -5.78 -2.74
CA THR A 113 10.44 -5.19 -2.34
C THR A 113 9.38 -6.28 -2.18
N ILE A 114 8.77 -6.35 -1.00
CA ILE A 114 7.65 -7.25 -0.72
C ILE A 114 6.35 -6.48 -0.80
N VAL A 115 5.39 -6.96 -1.59
CA VAL A 115 4.04 -6.40 -1.69
C VAL A 115 3.04 -7.35 -1.07
N VAL A 116 2.40 -6.90 0.00
CA VAL A 116 1.33 -7.62 0.68
C VAL A 116 0.00 -7.10 0.16
N SER A 117 -0.76 -7.94 -0.52
CA SER A 117 -2.08 -7.59 -1.08
C SER A 117 -3.14 -8.64 -0.71
N PRO A 118 -4.39 -8.19 -0.40
CA PRO A 118 -5.43 -9.11 0.09
C PRO A 118 -6.08 -9.95 -1.00
N LEU A 119 -6.03 -9.50 -2.24
CA LEU A 119 -6.79 -10.07 -3.33
C LEU A 119 -5.86 -10.75 -4.34
N LYS A 120 -5.93 -12.07 -4.37
CA LYS A 120 -5.13 -12.90 -5.25
C LYS A 120 -5.28 -12.52 -6.72
N ALA A 121 -6.50 -12.24 -7.19
CA ALA A 121 -6.72 -11.82 -8.56
C ALA A 121 -5.96 -10.53 -8.91
N LEU A 122 -5.91 -9.57 -7.97
CA LEU A 122 -5.13 -8.34 -8.17
C LEU A 122 -3.62 -8.60 -8.17
N ILE A 123 -3.15 -9.56 -7.35
CA ILE A 123 -1.73 -9.95 -7.35
C ILE A 123 -1.34 -10.50 -8.72
N VAL A 124 -2.12 -11.43 -9.25
CA VAL A 124 -1.86 -12.03 -10.56
C VAL A 124 -1.88 -10.98 -11.67
N ASP A 125 -2.93 -10.17 -11.71
CA ASP A 125 -3.10 -9.08 -12.69
C ASP A 125 -1.90 -8.09 -12.68
N GLN A 126 -1.43 -7.70 -11.50
CA GLN A 126 -0.28 -6.79 -11.38
C GLN A 126 1.05 -7.42 -11.83
N VAL A 127 1.24 -8.72 -11.56
CA VAL A 127 2.45 -9.43 -12.00
C VAL A 127 2.42 -9.63 -13.51
N GLU A 128 1.31 -10.10 -14.06
CA GLU A 128 1.13 -10.30 -15.51
C GLU A 128 1.29 -8.98 -16.27
N SER A 129 0.68 -7.89 -15.78
CA SER A 129 0.82 -6.56 -16.39
C SER A 129 2.28 -6.09 -16.46
N LEU A 130 3.08 -6.32 -15.40
CA LEU A 130 4.51 -5.97 -15.43
C LEU A 130 5.30 -6.86 -16.39
N GLN A 131 4.98 -8.15 -16.46
CA GLN A 131 5.62 -9.08 -17.39
C GLN A 131 5.28 -8.74 -18.85
N GLU A 132 4.04 -8.34 -19.13
CA GLU A 132 3.64 -7.84 -20.45
C GLU A 132 4.39 -6.58 -20.88
N LEU A 133 4.75 -5.73 -19.92
CA LEU A 133 5.63 -4.57 -20.14
C LEU A 133 7.12 -4.95 -20.29
N GLY A 134 7.45 -6.24 -20.24
CA GLY A 134 8.82 -6.74 -20.37
C GLY A 134 9.61 -6.77 -19.06
N TYR A 135 9.02 -6.42 -17.92
CA TYR A 135 9.70 -6.50 -16.63
C TYR A 135 9.52 -7.88 -16.00
N MET A 136 10.52 -8.76 -16.18
CA MET A 136 10.46 -10.17 -15.76
C MET A 136 10.94 -10.41 -14.32
N ARG A 137 11.49 -9.41 -13.61
CA ARG A 137 12.01 -9.54 -12.24
C ARG A 137 10.92 -9.34 -11.19
N VAL A 138 9.72 -9.87 -11.49
CA VAL A 138 8.53 -9.83 -10.65
C VAL A 138 7.92 -11.22 -10.54
N ALA A 139 7.52 -11.61 -9.33
CA ALA A 139 6.86 -12.88 -9.09
C ALA A 139 5.84 -12.77 -7.96
N TYR A 140 5.02 -13.78 -7.83
CA TYR A 140 4.11 -13.93 -6.70
C TYR A 140 4.14 -15.36 -6.14
N ALA A 141 3.72 -15.49 -4.89
CA ALA A 141 3.39 -16.77 -4.30
C ALA A 141 1.94 -16.78 -3.85
N SER A 142 1.25 -17.87 -4.14
CA SER A 142 -0.15 -18.08 -3.76
C SER A 142 -0.43 -19.54 -3.38
N SER A 143 -1.61 -19.80 -2.81
CA SER A 143 -2.04 -21.15 -2.48
C SER A 143 -2.16 -22.07 -3.70
N ASP A 144 -2.37 -21.51 -4.90
CA ASP A 144 -2.62 -22.30 -6.13
C ASP A 144 -1.34 -22.80 -6.80
N LEU A 145 -0.20 -22.24 -6.44
CA LEU A 145 1.07 -22.75 -6.94
C LEU A 145 1.36 -24.11 -6.31
N SER A 146 1.86 -25.05 -7.14
CA SER A 146 2.35 -26.33 -6.61
C SER A 146 3.54 -26.12 -5.67
N PRO A 147 3.87 -27.09 -4.81
CA PRO A 147 5.06 -26.99 -3.94
C PRO A 147 6.34 -26.72 -4.75
N GLU A 148 6.49 -27.36 -5.90
CA GLU A 148 7.66 -27.19 -6.79
C GLU A 148 7.73 -25.79 -7.36
N GLN A 149 6.60 -25.24 -7.82
CA GLN A 149 6.51 -23.87 -8.32
C GLN A 149 6.84 -22.85 -7.22
N LYS A 150 6.34 -23.06 -6.00
CA LYS A 150 6.69 -22.21 -4.85
C LYS A 150 8.18 -22.25 -4.55
N MET A 151 8.76 -23.44 -4.53
CA MET A 151 10.19 -23.58 -4.28
C MET A 151 11.04 -22.89 -5.34
N GLU A 152 10.65 -22.94 -6.61
CA GLU A 152 11.34 -22.24 -7.69
C GLU A 152 11.23 -20.71 -7.52
N VAL A 153 10.04 -20.18 -7.24
CA VAL A 153 9.87 -18.73 -6.97
C VAL A 153 10.74 -18.30 -5.77
N TYR A 154 10.75 -19.09 -4.69
CA TYR A 154 11.57 -18.76 -3.51
C TYR A 154 13.08 -18.80 -3.82
N ARG A 155 13.52 -19.74 -4.67
CA ARG A 155 14.90 -19.79 -5.16
C ARG A 155 15.23 -18.49 -5.91
N GLN A 156 14.40 -18.10 -6.88
CA GLN A 156 14.58 -16.89 -7.69
C GLN A 156 14.63 -15.62 -6.83
N VAL A 157 13.77 -15.53 -5.79
CA VAL A 157 13.80 -14.41 -4.84
C VAL A 157 15.13 -14.38 -4.08
N ARG A 158 15.59 -15.53 -3.54
CA ARG A 158 16.85 -15.61 -2.79
C ARG A 158 18.08 -15.31 -3.66
N GLU A 159 18.08 -15.77 -4.89
CA GLU A 159 19.20 -15.57 -5.83
C GLU A 159 19.22 -14.16 -6.46
N GLY A 160 18.23 -13.32 -6.13
CA GLY A 160 18.18 -11.96 -6.62
C GLY A 160 17.67 -11.83 -8.05
N GLU A 161 16.99 -12.84 -8.58
CA GLU A 161 16.36 -12.80 -9.89
C GLU A 161 15.02 -12.01 -9.87
N ILE A 162 14.40 -11.86 -8.70
CA ILE A 162 13.14 -11.16 -8.48
C ILE A 162 13.38 -9.94 -7.59
N ASP A 163 12.94 -8.76 -8.01
CA ASP A 163 13.04 -7.52 -7.22
C ASP A 163 11.73 -7.17 -6.54
N LEU A 164 10.61 -7.61 -7.11
CA LEU A 164 9.27 -7.32 -6.64
C LEU A 164 8.51 -8.63 -6.41
N PHE A 165 8.22 -8.92 -5.14
CA PHE A 165 7.61 -10.17 -4.74
C PHE A 165 6.26 -9.93 -4.08
N TYR A 166 5.19 -10.42 -4.73
CA TYR A 166 3.83 -10.30 -4.25
C TYR A 166 3.39 -11.54 -3.48
N LEU A 167 2.69 -11.32 -2.36
CA LEU A 167 2.10 -12.40 -1.57
C LEU A 167 0.91 -11.92 -0.75
N SER A 168 0.08 -12.86 -0.31
CA SER A 168 -1.00 -12.56 0.60
C SER A 168 -0.49 -12.48 2.06
N PRO A 169 -1.21 -11.77 2.96
CA PRO A 169 -0.83 -11.71 4.36
C PRO A 169 -0.79 -13.10 5.02
N GLU A 170 -1.72 -13.98 4.67
CA GLU A 170 -1.77 -15.33 5.20
C GLU A 170 -0.49 -16.11 4.87
N LEU A 171 0.00 -15.94 3.64
CA LEU A 171 1.22 -16.62 3.22
C LEU A 171 2.45 -16.04 3.92
N LEU A 172 2.51 -14.69 4.04
CA LEU A 172 3.60 -14.03 4.75
C LEU A 172 3.69 -14.47 6.21
N LEU A 173 2.55 -14.63 6.88
CA LEU A 173 2.50 -15.03 8.30
C LEU A 173 2.70 -16.53 8.53
N SER A 174 2.48 -17.35 7.50
CA SER A 174 2.54 -18.82 7.61
C SER A 174 3.96 -19.39 7.59
N TYR A 175 4.95 -18.61 7.14
CA TYR A 175 6.32 -19.08 6.95
C TYR A 175 7.33 -18.10 7.56
N ASP A 176 8.51 -18.65 7.94
CA ASP A 176 9.65 -17.79 8.25
C ASP A 176 10.07 -17.03 6.99
N ILE A 177 10.17 -15.72 7.09
CA ILE A 177 10.56 -14.85 5.98
C ILE A 177 11.91 -15.24 5.37
N LYS A 178 12.84 -15.76 6.16
CA LYS A 178 14.14 -16.26 5.68
C LYS A 178 14.00 -17.38 4.67
N HIS A 179 12.90 -18.11 4.71
CA HIS A 179 12.60 -19.13 3.72
C HIS A 179 12.43 -18.54 2.32
N PHE A 180 11.87 -17.32 2.23
CA PHE A 180 11.69 -16.61 0.95
C PHE A 180 12.91 -15.79 0.57
N VAL A 181 13.49 -15.07 1.53
CA VAL A 181 14.46 -13.99 1.29
C VAL A 181 15.90 -14.49 1.38
N GLY A 182 16.17 -15.51 2.20
CA GLY A 182 17.54 -15.97 2.48
C GLY A 182 18.36 -14.86 3.14
N GLU A 183 19.53 -14.60 2.58
CA GLU A 183 20.45 -13.53 3.02
C GLU A 183 20.17 -12.18 2.32
N ARG A 184 19.21 -12.12 1.40
CA ARG A 184 18.88 -10.89 0.68
C ARG A 184 18.16 -9.90 1.60
N ARG A 185 18.49 -8.61 1.50
CA ARG A 185 17.84 -7.59 2.32
C ARG A 185 16.53 -7.11 1.71
N ILE A 186 15.54 -6.92 2.58
CA ILE A 186 14.30 -6.24 2.25
C ILE A 186 14.56 -4.74 2.26
N GLY A 187 14.27 -4.07 1.16
CA GLY A 187 14.40 -2.62 1.03
C GLY A 187 13.10 -1.86 1.30
N LEU A 188 11.97 -2.49 0.99
CA LEU A 188 10.64 -1.87 1.12
C LEU A 188 9.60 -2.95 1.35
N VAL A 189 8.64 -2.69 2.24
CA VAL A 189 7.41 -3.49 2.35
C VAL A 189 6.22 -2.61 2.02
N VAL A 190 5.45 -3.04 1.04
CA VAL A 190 4.23 -2.37 0.58
C VAL A 190 3.02 -3.11 1.12
N VAL A 191 2.06 -2.38 1.68
CA VAL A 191 0.76 -2.92 2.08
C VAL A 191 -0.31 -2.29 1.20
N ASP A 192 -0.73 -3.04 0.19
CA ASP A 192 -1.78 -2.61 -0.72
C ASP A 192 -3.16 -2.86 -0.10
N GLU A 193 -4.14 -2.05 -0.48
CA GLU A 193 -5.48 -2.04 0.11
C GLU A 193 -5.47 -2.04 1.66
N ALA A 194 -4.60 -1.19 2.21
CA ALA A 194 -4.30 -1.13 3.65
C ALA A 194 -5.51 -0.90 4.57
N HIS A 195 -6.65 -0.44 4.03
CA HIS A 195 -7.90 -0.33 4.79
C HIS A 195 -8.40 -1.68 5.33
N THR A 196 -7.96 -2.79 4.74
CA THR A 196 -8.35 -4.13 5.17
C THR A 196 -7.78 -4.53 6.54
N VAL A 197 -6.77 -3.82 7.05
CA VAL A 197 -6.24 -4.02 8.42
C VAL A 197 -7.14 -3.43 9.51
N THR A 198 -8.14 -2.62 9.15
CA THR A 198 -9.09 -1.97 10.05
C THR A 198 -10.30 -2.89 10.35
N THR A 199 -11.45 -2.31 10.64
CA THR A 199 -12.67 -3.01 11.08
C THR A 199 -13.07 -4.19 10.19
N TRP A 200 -12.92 -4.07 8.87
CA TRP A 200 -13.20 -5.16 7.92
C TRP A 200 -12.20 -6.32 8.04
N GLY A 201 -10.95 -6.04 8.35
CA GLY A 201 -9.92 -7.06 8.57
C GLY A 201 -10.20 -7.91 9.79
N LYS A 202 -10.77 -7.33 10.85
CA LYS A 202 -11.09 -8.04 12.09
C LYS A 202 -12.17 -9.11 11.92
N GLU A 203 -13.13 -8.90 11.03
CA GLU A 203 -14.22 -9.83 10.77
C GLU A 203 -13.92 -10.84 9.66
N PHE A 204 -13.15 -10.44 8.66
CA PHE A 204 -12.93 -11.23 7.45
C PHE A 204 -11.52 -11.81 7.29
N ARG A 205 -10.47 -11.13 7.84
CA ARG A 205 -9.07 -11.54 7.67
C ARG A 205 -8.25 -11.24 8.92
N VAL A 206 -8.28 -12.17 9.85
CA VAL A 206 -7.54 -12.09 11.12
C VAL A 206 -6.04 -11.87 10.90
N ASP A 207 -5.50 -12.41 9.79
CA ASP A 207 -4.08 -12.31 9.45
C ASP A 207 -3.61 -10.87 9.25
N TYR A 208 -4.44 -10.00 8.67
CA TYR A 208 -4.09 -8.58 8.54
C TYR A 208 -3.91 -7.87 9.89
N TRP A 209 -4.62 -8.30 10.92
CA TRP A 209 -4.48 -7.71 12.25
C TRP A 209 -3.12 -8.01 12.89
N PHE A 210 -2.53 -9.17 12.57
CA PHE A 210 -1.22 -9.54 13.09
C PHE A 210 -0.06 -8.99 12.25
N LEU A 211 -0.33 -8.50 11.04
CA LEU A 211 0.69 -8.07 10.09
C LEU A 211 1.66 -7.03 10.68
N GLY A 212 1.14 -6.00 11.36
CA GLY A 212 1.99 -4.95 11.96
C GLY A 212 2.94 -5.50 13.02
N ARG A 213 2.44 -6.36 13.90
CA ARG A 213 3.28 -7.04 14.92
C ARG A 213 4.33 -7.93 14.29
N TYR A 214 3.94 -8.68 13.26
CA TYR A 214 4.85 -9.54 12.53
C TYR A 214 5.97 -8.74 11.87
N LEU A 215 5.65 -7.65 11.17
CA LEU A 215 6.65 -6.81 10.50
C LEU A 215 7.59 -6.13 11.51
N THR A 216 7.08 -5.72 12.66
CA THR A 216 7.93 -5.17 13.74
C THR A 216 8.87 -6.24 14.31
N ALA A 217 8.37 -7.42 14.63
CA ALA A 217 9.19 -8.54 15.08
C ALA A 217 10.22 -8.97 14.02
N LEU A 218 9.81 -8.92 12.75
CA LEU A 218 10.69 -9.23 11.63
C LEU A 218 11.90 -8.29 11.56
N LYS A 219 11.71 -6.98 11.70
CA LYS A 219 12.80 -5.99 11.76
C LYS A 219 13.79 -6.32 12.87
N GLN A 220 13.27 -6.71 14.05
CA GLN A 220 14.12 -7.11 15.20
C GLN A 220 14.89 -8.41 14.88
N THR A 221 14.24 -9.40 14.29
CA THR A 221 14.87 -10.70 13.95
C THR A 221 15.93 -10.57 12.86
N LEU A 222 15.71 -9.69 11.89
CA LEU A 222 16.65 -9.41 10.80
C LEU A 222 17.80 -8.49 11.23
N GLY A 223 17.64 -7.72 12.30
CA GLY A 223 18.64 -6.78 12.80
C GLY A 223 18.82 -5.53 11.93
N TYR A 224 17.87 -5.24 11.03
CA TYR A 224 17.87 -4.02 10.23
C TYR A 224 16.44 -3.51 9.99
N ASN A 225 16.33 -2.23 9.63
CA ASN A 225 15.05 -1.57 9.36
C ASN A 225 14.74 -1.54 7.86
N PHE A 226 13.47 -1.36 7.53
CA PHE A 226 12.94 -1.06 6.20
C PHE A 226 11.65 -0.25 6.36
N PRO A 227 11.34 0.71 5.46
CA PRO A 227 10.10 1.46 5.51
C PRO A 227 8.90 0.59 5.11
N LEU A 228 7.73 0.94 5.68
CA LEU A 228 6.44 0.44 5.23
C LEU A 228 5.78 1.51 4.37
N PHE A 229 5.30 1.13 3.20
CA PHE A 229 4.49 1.98 2.34
C PHE A 229 3.08 1.40 2.22
N ALA A 230 2.13 1.99 2.93
CA ALA A 230 0.73 1.57 2.93
C ALA A 230 -0.10 2.42 1.96
N LEU A 231 -0.90 1.76 1.11
CA LEU A 231 -1.74 2.42 0.12
C LEU A 231 -3.19 1.97 0.26
N THR A 232 -4.12 2.91 0.08
CA THR A 232 -5.54 2.57 0.04
C THR A 232 -6.33 3.57 -0.80
N ALA A 233 -7.43 3.10 -1.40
CA ALA A 233 -8.40 3.96 -2.09
C ALA A 233 -9.55 4.41 -1.19
N THR A 234 -9.72 3.78 -0.03
CA THR A 234 -10.91 3.91 0.82
C THR A 234 -10.51 4.11 2.28
N ALA A 235 -10.07 5.31 2.64
CA ALA A 235 -9.84 5.62 4.04
C ALA A 235 -10.56 6.91 4.42
N VAL A 236 -11.26 6.89 5.54
CA VAL A 236 -11.98 8.05 6.08
C VAL A 236 -11.10 8.71 7.13
N TRP A 237 -10.85 9.99 6.93
CA TRP A 237 -10.28 10.87 7.94
C TRP A 237 -11.41 11.43 8.80
N ASN A 238 -11.47 11.05 10.06
CA ASN A 238 -12.47 11.56 11.00
C ASN A 238 -11.93 11.62 12.45
N PRO A 239 -11.02 12.53 12.76
CA PRO A 239 -10.34 12.59 14.06
C PRO A 239 -11.29 12.87 15.22
N LYS A 240 -12.49 13.44 14.96
CA LYS A 240 -13.51 13.76 15.96
C LYS A 240 -14.56 12.67 16.17
N GLY A 241 -14.65 11.71 15.25
CA GLY A 241 -15.78 10.76 15.16
C GLY A 241 -15.51 9.33 15.60
N GLY A 242 -14.52 9.03 16.35
CA GLY A 242 -14.30 7.68 16.92
C GLY A 242 -13.87 6.57 15.94
N ASN A 243 -14.13 6.71 14.64
CA ASN A 243 -13.78 5.76 13.59
C ASN A 243 -12.88 6.43 12.55
N ASP A 244 -11.63 6.69 12.91
CA ASP A 244 -10.64 7.19 11.98
C ASP A 244 -9.84 6.03 11.39
N MET A 245 -10.20 5.64 10.17
CA MET A 245 -9.57 4.51 9.47
C MET A 245 -8.07 4.74 9.21
N ILE A 246 -7.65 5.99 9.01
CA ILE A 246 -6.25 6.34 8.75
C ILE A 246 -5.42 6.05 10.01
N PHE A 247 -5.85 6.56 11.16
CA PHE A 247 -5.15 6.32 12.42
C PHE A 247 -5.22 4.86 12.86
N GLU A 248 -6.35 4.20 12.61
CA GLU A 248 -6.49 2.78 12.88
C GLU A 248 -5.51 1.96 12.03
N THR A 249 -5.35 2.30 10.73
CA THR A 249 -4.39 1.67 9.83
C THR A 249 -2.94 1.86 10.34
N ILE A 250 -2.54 3.09 10.66
CA ILE A 250 -1.19 3.39 11.16
C ILE A 250 -0.87 2.57 12.42
N ARG A 251 -1.81 2.51 13.37
CA ARG A 251 -1.64 1.75 14.62
C ARG A 251 -1.61 0.24 14.40
N SER A 252 -2.53 -0.27 13.58
CA SER A 252 -2.62 -1.71 13.29
C SER A 252 -1.37 -2.22 12.59
N LEU A 253 -0.81 -1.44 11.68
CA LEU A 253 0.44 -1.75 10.98
C LEU A 253 1.70 -1.35 11.76
N GLN A 254 1.56 -0.69 12.94
CA GLN A 254 2.69 -0.19 13.74
C GLN A 254 3.64 0.71 12.92
N MET A 255 3.08 1.62 12.14
CA MET A 255 3.81 2.47 11.20
C MET A 255 4.35 3.76 11.83
N GLU A 256 4.38 3.90 13.13
CA GLU A 256 4.95 5.09 13.77
C GLU A 256 6.49 5.02 13.80
N PRO A 257 7.21 6.09 13.40
CA PRO A 257 6.71 7.35 12.84
C PRO A 257 6.20 7.20 11.39
N CYS A 258 5.26 8.08 10.98
CA CYS A 258 4.60 7.99 9.68
C CYS A 258 4.44 9.35 9.00
N VAL A 259 4.79 9.42 7.72
CA VAL A 259 4.45 10.53 6.82
C VAL A 259 3.13 10.21 6.13
N LEU A 260 2.21 11.17 6.15
CA LEU A 260 0.84 10.95 5.71
C LEU A 260 0.50 11.79 4.47
N TYR A 261 0.07 11.11 3.40
CA TYR A 261 -0.44 11.71 2.17
C TYR A 261 -1.92 11.35 2.01
N VAL A 262 -2.82 12.25 2.36
CA VAL A 262 -4.26 12.00 2.25
C VAL A 262 -4.81 12.69 1.02
N GLY A 263 -5.10 11.91 0.00
CA GLY A 263 -5.74 12.37 -1.22
C GLY A 263 -7.27 12.39 -1.14
N THR A 264 -7.90 13.03 -2.12
CA THR A 264 -9.35 13.01 -2.25
C THR A 264 -9.81 11.70 -2.86
N VAL A 265 -10.58 10.92 -2.11
CA VAL A 265 -11.13 9.64 -2.57
C VAL A 265 -12.38 9.79 -3.45
N LYS A 266 -12.92 11.02 -3.56
CA LYS A 266 -14.14 11.29 -4.36
C LYS A 266 -13.85 11.13 -5.85
N ARG A 267 -14.59 10.23 -6.50
CA ARG A 267 -14.55 10.07 -7.95
C ARG A 267 -15.43 11.14 -8.61
N ARG A 268 -14.81 12.12 -9.27
CA ARG A 268 -15.53 13.21 -9.94
C ARG A 268 -16.25 12.77 -11.22
N ASN A 269 -15.87 11.63 -11.78
CA ASN A 269 -16.44 11.04 -12.98
C ASN A 269 -17.63 10.11 -12.73
N ILE A 270 -18.04 9.94 -11.47
CA ILE A 270 -19.22 9.15 -11.09
C ILE A 270 -20.28 10.11 -10.56
N GLY A 271 -21.41 10.19 -11.27
CA GLY A 271 -22.62 10.84 -10.80
C GLY A 271 -23.58 9.81 -10.20
N PHE A 272 -24.28 10.19 -9.14
CA PHE A 272 -25.35 9.38 -8.56
C PHE A 272 -26.68 9.99 -8.94
N ASP A 273 -27.55 9.23 -9.61
CA ASP A 273 -28.97 9.56 -9.81
C ASP A 273 -29.78 8.78 -8.79
N ILE A 274 -30.21 9.47 -7.73
CA ILE A 274 -30.99 8.87 -6.65
C ILE A 274 -32.45 9.15 -6.93
N ARG A 275 -33.21 8.09 -7.25
CA ARG A 275 -34.65 8.17 -7.47
C ARG A 275 -35.40 7.48 -6.32
N GLN A 276 -36.31 8.20 -5.72
CA GLN A 276 -37.26 7.60 -4.79
C GLN A 276 -38.32 6.88 -5.61
N MET A 277 -38.53 5.60 -5.35
CA MET A 277 -39.60 4.81 -5.92
C MET A 277 -40.61 4.49 -4.84
N GLU A 278 -41.88 4.78 -5.11
CA GLU A 278 -43.00 4.28 -4.30
C GLU A 278 -43.31 2.85 -4.76
N MET A 279 -43.32 1.92 -3.80
CA MET A 279 -43.66 0.53 -4.07
C MET A 279 -45.17 0.37 -3.84
N GLU A 280 -45.88 -0.25 -4.75
CA GLU A 280 -47.28 -0.63 -4.55
C GLU A 280 -47.41 -1.82 -3.58
N ASP A 281 -48.47 -1.90 -2.85
CA ASP A 281 -48.72 -2.99 -1.87
C ASP A 281 -48.64 -4.36 -2.60
N GLY A 282 -47.68 -5.18 -2.18
CA GLY A 282 -47.41 -6.50 -2.74
C GLY A 282 -46.27 -6.59 -3.75
N GLU A 283 -45.60 -5.49 -4.09
CA GLU A 283 -44.36 -5.53 -4.89
C GLU A 283 -43.13 -5.88 -4.05
N THR A 284 -42.25 -6.67 -4.60
CA THR A 284 -40.91 -6.93 -4.01
C THR A 284 -39.86 -6.03 -4.63
N TYR A 285 -38.87 -5.64 -3.84
CA TYR A 285 -37.73 -4.79 -4.27
C TYR A 285 -37.12 -5.23 -5.60
N ASP A 286 -37.04 -6.54 -5.86
CA ASP A 286 -36.47 -7.09 -7.11
C ASP A 286 -37.31 -6.83 -8.35
N LYS A 287 -38.64 -6.61 -8.20
CA LYS A 287 -39.53 -6.26 -9.32
C LYS A 287 -39.58 -4.77 -9.61
N ALA A 288 -39.33 -3.95 -8.59
CA ALA A 288 -39.29 -2.50 -8.71
C ALA A 288 -37.96 -1.94 -9.18
N LYS A 289 -36.91 -2.78 -9.30
CA LYS A 289 -35.56 -2.36 -9.65
C LYS A 289 -35.47 -1.95 -11.13
N PRO A 290 -35.27 -0.65 -11.44
CA PRO A 290 -35.04 -0.26 -12.83
C PRO A 290 -33.68 -0.80 -13.30
N VAL A 291 -33.70 -1.61 -14.33
CA VAL A 291 -32.48 -2.04 -15.02
C VAL A 291 -32.15 -0.97 -16.06
N SER A 292 -31.25 -0.06 -15.72
CA SER A 292 -30.63 0.83 -16.72
C SER A 292 -29.14 0.58 -16.76
N TYR A 293 -28.68 -0.05 -17.79
CA TYR A 293 -27.27 -0.07 -18.17
C TYR A 293 -27.06 1.06 -19.18
N THR A 294 -26.28 2.06 -18.84
CA THR A 294 -25.69 3.03 -19.81
C THR A 294 -24.19 2.85 -19.79
#